data_cea2fc9bdc73c795bd3269dd168e34e2
#
_entry.id   cea2fc9bdc73c795bd3269dd168e34e2
#
_cell.length_a   1.000
_cell.length_b   1.000
_cell.length_c   1.000
_cell.angle_alpha   90.00
_cell.angle_beta   90.00
_cell.angle_gamma   90.00
#
_symmetry.space_group_name_H-M   'P 1'
#
loop_
_entity.id
_entity.type
_entity.pdbx_description
1 polymer ?
#
loop_
_entity_poly.entity_id
_entity_poly.type
_entity_poly.pdbx_seq_one_letter_code
_entity_poly.pdbx_strand_id
1 'polypeptide(L)'
;MIANIIVIIIIYLLTRKVEKIKKIDVTIILIFFLIWILTTSLEFVSHFAIDKLSGQWLWDYRHNFLNVQGRVNWNASRNFALGGTFLLYAVQPLIDKLLVELSSNKKLVISLIFGVPMALDFIFHVFLKLI
;
A
#
# COMPACT_ATOMS: atom_id res chain seq x y z
N MET A 1 -1.65 7.87 10.68
CA MET A 1 -2.70 7.04 11.30
C MET A 1 -4.11 7.52 10.95
N ILE A 2 -4.47 8.79 11.15
CA ILE A 2 -5.82 9.36 10.87
C ILE A 2 -6.16 9.28 9.36
N ALA A 3 -5.22 9.58 8.46
CA ALA A 3 -5.44 9.51 7.02
C ALA A 3 -5.84 8.10 6.55
N ASN A 4 -5.21 7.04 7.09
CA ASN A 4 -5.55 5.66 6.75
C ASN A 4 -6.94 5.26 7.23
N ILE A 5 -7.39 5.78 8.38
CA ILE A 5 -8.73 5.54 8.92
C ILE A 5 -9.77 6.22 8.03
N ILE A 6 -9.53 7.46 7.60
CA ILE A 6 -10.41 8.18 6.68
C ILE A 6 -10.53 7.45 5.34
N VAL A 7 -9.42 6.95 4.81
CA VAL A 7 -9.41 6.18 3.56
C VAL A 7 -10.19 4.87 3.71
N ILE A 8 -10.01 4.13 4.80
CA ILE A 8 -10.76 2.90 5.09
C ILE A 8 -12.26 3.19 5.23
N ILE A 9 -12.63 4.29 5.91
CA ILE A 9 -14.03 4.71 6.05
C ILE A 9 -14.63 5.09 4.69
N ILE A 10 -13.89 5.84 3.86
CA ILE A 10 -14.34 6.21 2.50
C ILE A 10 -14.52 4.95 1.65
N ILE A 11 -13.56 4.01 1.67
CA ILE A 11 -13.66 2.73 0.97
C ILE A 11 -14.88 1.95 1.46
N TYR A 12 -15.07 1.85 2.78
CA TYR A 12 -16.21 1.15 3.38
C TYR A 12 -17.56 1.76 3.00
N LEU A 13 -17.67 3.09 3.01
CA LEU A 13 -18.91 3.79 2.63
C LEU A 13 -19.19 3.69 1.13
N LEU A 14 -18.16 3.75 0.29
CA LEU A 14 -18.29 3.56 -1.15
C LEU A 14 -18.69 2.13 -1.48
N THR A 15 -18.07 1.13 -0.85
CA THR A 15 -18.41 -0.28 -1.05
C THR A 15 -19.83 -0.61 -0.61
N ARG A 16 -20.31 -0.11 0.53
CA ARG A 16 -21.72 -0.29 0.96
C ARG A 16 -22.74 0.30 -0.02
N LYS A 17 -22.41 1.44 -0.64
CA LYS A 17 -23.32 2.08 -1.61
C LYS A 17 -23.34 1.32 -2.95
N VAL A 18 -22.27 0.60 -3.28
CA VAL A 18 -22.12 -0.17 -4.52
C VAL A 18 -22.71 -1.59 -4.41
N GLU A 19 -22.91 -2.14 -3.21
CA GLU A 19 -23.57 -3.46 -3.00
C GLU A 19 -24.97 -3.57 -3.64
N LYS A 20 -25.62 -2.43 -3.91
CA LYS A 20 -26.90 -2.39 -4.66
C LYS A 20 -26.76 -2.47 -6.19
N ILE A 21 -25.54 -2.32 -6.71
CA ILE A 21 -25.26 -2.45 -8.15
C ILE A 21 -24.64 -3.82 -8.37
N LYS A 22 -25.41 -4.76 -8.90
CA LYS A 22 -24.96 -6.11 -9.28
C LYS A 22 -23.86 -6.09 -10.36
N LYS A 23 -22.68 -5.58 -10.07
CA LYS A 23 -21.51 -5.71 -10.95
C LYS A 23 -20.24 -5.70 -10.09
N ILE A 24 -19.77 -6.88 -9.74
CA ILE A 24 -18.44 -7.17 -9.16
C ILE A 24 -17.35 -6.37 -9.88
N ASP A 25 -17.48 -6.24 -11.21
CA ASP A 25 -16.51 -5.58 -12.08
C ASP A 25 -16.29 -4.10 -11.76
N VAL A 26 -17.35 -3.35 -11.43
CA VAL A 26 -17.25 -1.91 -11.13
C VAL A 26 -16.50 -1.66 -9.82
N THR A 27 -16.74 -2.49 -8.81
CA THR A 27 -16.06 -2.38 -7.51
C THR A 27 -14.55 -2.64 -7.64
N ILE A 28 -14.16 -3.65 -8.40
CA ILE A 28 -12.75 -3.97 -8.66
C ILE A 28 -12.06 -2.80 -9.38
N ILE A 29 -12.71 -2.23 -10.39
CA ILE A 29 -12.19 -1.09 -11.14
C ILE A 29 -12.01 0.12 -10.22
N LEU A 30 -13.01 0.44 -9.39
CA LEU A 30 -12.94 1.55 -8.45
C LEU A 30 -11.82 1.36 -7.42
N ILE A 31 -11.66 0.15 -6.88
CA ILE A 31 -10.61 -0.19 -5.94
C ILE A 31 -9.24 -0.12 -6.61
N PHE A 32 -9.12 -0.59 -7.84
CA PHE A 32 -7.87 -0.46 -8.61
C PHE A 32 -7.44 1.00 -8.73
N PHE A 33 -8.34 1.90 -9.16
CA PHE A 33 -8.01 3.32 -9.29
C PHE A 33 -7.73 3.98 -7.94
N LEU A 34 -8.44 3.57 -6.89
CA LEU A 34 -8.21 4.07 -5.55
C LEU A 34 -6.82 3.67 -5.04
N ILE A 35 -6.42 2.41 -5.20
CA ILE A 35 -5.07 1.94 -4.87
C ILE A 35 -4.04 2.72 -5.68
N TRP A 36 -4.29 2.93 -6.97
CA TRP A 36 -3.39 3.69 -7.85
C TRP A 36 -3.13 5.09 -7.30
N ILE A 37 -4.19 5.84 -7.03
CA ILE A 37 -4.08 7.21 -6.51
C ILE A 37 -3.35 7.22 -5.16
N LEU A 38 -3.73 6.33 -4.25
CA LEU A 38 -3.14 6.27 -2.91
C LEU A 38 -1.66 5.90 -2.94
N THR A 39 -1.29 4.85 -3.67
CA THR A 39 0.11 4.40 -3.74
C THR A 39 0.99 5.44 -4.43
N THR A 40 0.51 6.05 -5.52
CA THR A 40 1.23 7.11 -6.23
C THR A 40 1.43 8.33 -5.33
N SER A 41 0.40 8.72 -4.58
CA SER A 41 0.50 9.85 -3.64
C SER A 41 1.48 9.56 -2.51
N LEU A 42 1.43 8.36 -1.94
CA LEU A 42 2.35 7.93 -0.88
C LEU A 42 3.79 7.86 -1.39
N GLU A 43 4.01 7.30 -2.58
CA GLU A 43 5.33 7.24 -3.22
C GLU A 43 5.91 8.64 -3.43
N PHE A 44 5.10 9.57 -3.96
CA PHE A 44 5.51 10.95 -4.18
C PHE A 44 5.86 11.66 -2.86
N VAL A 45 4.97 11.58 -1.86
CA VAL A 45 5.17 12.24 -0.56
C VAL A 45 6.36 11.64 0.18
N SER A 46 6.53 10.32 0.16
CA SER A 46 7.65 9.64 0.81
C SER A 46 8.98 10.06 0.19
N HIS A 47 9.07 10.06 -1.14
CA HIS A 47 10.27 10.52 -1.83
C HIS A 47 10.59 11.98 -1.54
N PHE A 48 9.56 12.85 -1.57
CA PHE A 48 9.73 14.26 -1.26
C PHE A 48 10.23 14.48 0.18
N ALA A 49 9.67 13.74 1.13
CA ALA A 49 10.10 13.83 2.54
C ALA A 49 11.54 13.36 2.73
N ILE A 50 11.92 12.24 2.12
CA ILE A 50 13.29 11.69 2.21
C ILE A 50 14.29 12.65 1.55
N ASP A 51 14.00 13.17 0.37
CA ASP A 51 14.82 14.16 -0.32
C ASP A 51 15.04 15.42 0.54
N LYS A 52 14.00 15.91 1.21
CA LYS A 52 14.11 17.08 2.11
C LYS A 52 14.89 16.80 3.39
N LEU A 53 14.77 15.59 3.94
CA LEU A 53 15.40 15.21 5.21
C LEU A 53 16.86 14.78 5.05
N SER A 54 17.18 14.04 3.99
CA SER A 54 18.50 13.42 3.78
C SER A 54 19.27 13.99 2.59
N GLY A 55 18.62 14.74 1.69
CA GLY A 55 19.20 15.17 0.43
C GLY A 55 19.51 14.02 -0.54
N GLN A 56 19.05 12.81 -0.25
CA GLN A 56 19.32 11.63 -1.06
C GLN A 56 18.06 11.18 -1.80
N TRP A 57 18.24 10.70 -3.01
CA TRP A 57 17.20 10.09 -3.82
C TRP A 57 17.29 8.56 -3.70
N LEU A 58 16.25 7.91 -3.20
CA LEU A 58 16.21 6.45 -3.11
C LEU A 58 15.96 5.79 -4.46
N TRP A 59 15.23 6.48 -5.33
CA TRP A 59 14.97 6.08 -6.72
C TRP A 59 14.86 7.33 -7.59
N ASP A 60 15.07 7.16 -8.89
CA ASP A 60 15.05 8.25 -9.87
C ASP A 60 14.34 7.81 -11.15
N TYR A 61 13.17 8.38 -11.40
CA TYR A 61 12.37 8.10 -12.58
C TYR A 61 12.46 9.18 -13.67
N ARG A 62 13.41 10.11 -13.60
CA ARG A 62 13.52 11.22 -14.57
C ARG A 62 13.59 10.75 -16.03
N HIS A 63 14.16 9.58 -16.27
CA HIS A 63 14.28 8.99 -17.59
C HIS A 63 13.08 8.12 -17.99
N ASN A 64 12.09 7.95 -17.12
CA ASN A 64 10.95 7.09 -17.35
C ASN A 64 9.78 7.86 -17.97
N PHE A 65 8.99 7.16 -18.79
CA PHE A 65 7.79 7.70 -19.41
C PHE A 65 6.77 8.16 -18.37
N LEU A 66 6.17 9.33 -18.60
CA LEU A 66 5.18 9.95 -17.73
C LEU A 66 5.61 9.95 -16.24
N ASN A 67 6.78 10.50 -15.97
CA ASN A 67 7.20 10.74 -14.59
C ASN A 67 6.72 12.13 -14.11
N VAL A 68 6.52 12.25 -12.80
CA VAL A 68 6.26 13.51 -12.13
C VAL A 68 7.45 13.86 -11.26
N GLN A 69 8.23 14.84 -11.69
CA GLN A 69 9.45 15.32 -11.02
C GLN A 69 10.48 14.21 -10.74
N GLY A 70 10.49 13.12 -11.51
CA GLY A 70 11.37 11.97 -11.28
C GLY A 70 11.04 11.15 -10.03
N ARG A 71 9.98 11.48 -9.28
CA ARG A 71 9.62 10.88 -7.99
C ARG A 71 8.66 9.70 -8.14
N VAL A 72 7.74 9.79 -9.09
CA VAL A 72 6.80 8.74 -9.47
C VAL A 72 6.73 8.61 -10.98
N ASN A 73 6.33 7.46 -11.50
CA ASN A 73 6.11 7.26 -12.92
C ASN A 73 4.93 6.34 -13.19
N TRP A 74 4.38 6.42 -14.39
CA TRP A 74 3.22 5.66 -14.84
C TRP A 74 3.35 4.13 -14.61
N ASN A 75 4.49 3.56 -14.99
CA ASN A 75 4.69 2.11 -14.92
C ASN A 75 4.75 1.60 -13.47
N ALA A 76 5.49 2.28 -12.60
CA ALA A 76 5.55 1.93 -11.19
C ALA A 76 4.17 2.05 -10.53
N SER A 77 3.51 3.19 -10.71
CA SER A 77 2.18 3.45 -10.14
C SER A 77 1.13 2.43 -10.61
N ARG A 78 1.11 2.10 -11.90
CA ARG A 78 0.23 1.05 -12.45
C ARG A 78 0.52 -0.32 -11.85
N ASN A 79 1.81 -0.69 -11.71
CA ASN A 79 2.20 -1.97 -11.16
C ASN A 79 1.83 -2.09 -9.68
N PHE A 80 1.96 -1.01 -8.89
CA PHE A 80 1.45 -0.96 -7.52
C PHE A 80 -0.06 -1.14 -7.44
N ALA A 81 -0.82 -0.51 -8.35
CA ALA A 81 -2.26 -0.67 -8.41
C ALA A 81 -2.67 -2.11 -8.76
N LEU A 82 -2.01 -2.72 -9.74
CA LEU A 82 -2.25 -4.12 -10.13
C LEU A 82 -1.90 -5.08 -8.99
N GLY A 83 -0.71 -4.93 -8.40
CA GLY A 83 -0.26 -5.74 -7.28
C GLY A 83 -1.17 -5.62 -6.05
N GLY A 84 -1.54 -4.39 -5.68
CA GLY A 84 -2.44 -4.14 -4.56
C GLY A 84 -3.84 -4.71 -4.78
N THR A 85 -4.38 -4.59 -5.99
CA THR A 85 -5.68 -5.20 -6.34
C THR A 85 -5.60 -6.73 -6.29
N PHE A 86 -4.53 -7.32 -6.82
CA PHE A 86 -4.29 -8.77 -6.74
C PHE A 86 -4.18 -9.25 -5.29
N LEU A 87 -3.43 -8.54 -4.46
CA LEU A 87 -3.30 -8.85 -3.03
C LEU A 87 -4.67 -8.84 -2.33
N LEU A 88 -5.50 -7.82 -2.57
CA LEU A 88 -6.82 -7.69 -1.96
C LEU A 88 -7.80 -8.77 -2.38
N TYR A 89 -7.83 -9.12 -3.67
CA TYR A 89 -8.86 -10.02 -4.20
C TYR A 89 -8.44 -11.48 -4.31
N ALA A 90 -7.14 -11.76 -4.42
CA ALA A 90 -6.64 -13.14 -4.53
C ALA A 90 -5.94 -13.62 -3.26
N VAL A 91 -5.05 -12.80 -2.69
CA VAL A 91 -4.21 -13.24 -1.56
C VAL A 91 -4.94 -13.08 -0.23
N GLN A 92 -5.59 -11.94 0.01
CA GLN A 92 -6.28 -11.68 1.28
C GLN A 92 -7.34 -12.74 1.62
N PRO A 93 -8.22 -13.19 0.71
CA PRO A 93 -9.19 -14.25 1.02
C PRO A 93 -8.54 -15.60 1.39
N LEU A 94 -7.36 -15.89 0.83
CA LEU A 94 -6.61 -17.10 1.18
C LEU A 94 -6.03 -16.98 2.59
N ILE A 95 -5.44 -15.82 2.91
CA ILE A 95 -4.92 -15.54 4.24
C ILE A 95 -6.05 -15.59 5.27
N ASP A 96 -7.20 -14.99 5.00
CA ASP A 96 -8.36 -14.99 5.89
C ASP A 96 -8.83 -16.41 6.20
N LYS A 97 -8.92 -17.29 5.19
CA LYS A 97 -9.25 -18.71 5.39
C LYS A 97 -8.24 -19.43 6.30
N LEU A 98 -6.95 -19.19 6.10
CA LEU A 98 -5.90 -19.78 6.92
C LEU A 98 -5.93 -19.25 8.36
N LEU A 99 -6.25 -17.98 8.53
CA LEU A 99 -6.26 -17.34 9.85
C LEU A 99 -7.51 -17.68 10.66
N VAL A 100 -8.65 -18.01 10.04
CA VAL A 100 -9.89 -18.34 10.77
C VAL A 100 -9.69 -19.51 11.74
N GLU A 101 -8.92 -20.52 11.36
CA GLU A 101 -8.67 -21.71 12.17
C GLU A 101 -7.62 -21.53 13.26
N LEU A 102 -6.91 -20.38 13.26
CA LEU A 102 -5.85 -20.13 14.24
C LEU A 102 -6.41 -19.45 15.50
N SER A 103 -5.94 -19.92 16.66
CA SER A 103 -6.21 -19.25 17.93
C SER A 103 -5.55 -17.85 17.98
N SER A 104 -6.09 -16.94 18.78
CA SER A 104 -5.57 -15.58 18.93
C SER A 104 -4.08 -15.53 19.27
N ASN A 105 -3.60 -16.45 20.13
CA ASN A 105 -2.18 -16.53 20.50
C ASN A 105 -1.30 -16.92 19.32
N LYS A 106 -1.75 -17.85 18.47
CA LYS A 106 -1.00 -18.24 17.27
C LYS A 106 -0.93 -17.09 16.26
N LYS A 107 -2.02 -16.34 16.08
CA LYS A 107 -2.04 -15.13 15.23
C LYS A 107 -1.05 -14.08 15.74
N LEU A 108 -1.02 -13.84 17.05
CA LEU A 108 -0.07 -12.92 17.66
C LEU A 108 1.38 -13.35 17.42
N VAL A 109 1.69 -14.61 17.66
CA VAL A 109 3.06 -15.15 17.46
C VAL A 109 3.49 -14.99 15.99
N ILE A 110 2.63 -15.34 15.05
CA ILE A 110 2.93 -15.17 13.60
C ILE A 110 3.16 -13.69 13.27
N SER A 111 2.29 -12.80 13.76
CA SER A 111 2.44 -11.37 13.54
C SER A 111 3.75 -10.81 14.11
N LEU A 112 4.19 -11.31 15.25
CA LEU A 112 5.47 -10.90 15.86
C LEU A 112 6.67 -11.46 15.08
N ILE A 113 6.62 -12.72 14.63
CA ILE A 113 7.69 -13.33 13.85
C ILE A 113 7.99 -12.54 12.56
N PHE A 114 6.96 -12.05 11.87
CA PHE A 114 7.14 -11.28 10.64
C PHE A 114 7.25 -9.77 10.89
N GLY A 115 6.45 -9.24 11.81
CA GLY A 115 6.36 -7.80 12.07
C GLY A 115 7.60 -7.24 12.77
N VAL A 116 8.18 -7.95 13.73
CA VAL A 116 9.36 -7.46 14.47
C VAL A 116 10.59 -7.34 13.55
N PRO A 117 10.97 -8.34 12.74
CA PRO A 117 12.09 -8.19 11.81
C PRO A 117 11.88 -7.06 10.79
N MET A 118 10.66 -6.92 10.24
CA MET A 118 10.35 -5.84 9.31
C MET A 118 10.46 -4.46 9.98
N ALA A 119 9.97 -4.32 11.21
CA ALA A 119 10.09 -3.07 11.97
C ALA A 119 11.56 -2.74 12.29
N LEU A 120 12.34 -3.73 12.69
CA LEU A 120 13.77 -3.57 12.96
C LEU A 120 14.53 -3.20 11.68
N ASP A 121 14.27 -3.87 10.57
CA ASP A 121 14.89 -3.56 9.27
C ASP A 121 14.56 -2.13 8.83
N PHE A 122 13.30 -1.74 8.95
CA PHE A 122 12.86 -0.38 8.64
C PHE A 122 13.58 0.66 9.52
N ILE A 123 13.63 0.42 10.85
CA ILE A 123 14.33 1.31 11.79
C ILE A 123 15.81 1.40 11.44
N PHE A 124 16.46 0.26 11.20
CA PHE A 124 17.89 0.19 10.86
C PHE A 124 18.19 0.94 9.55
N HIS A 125 17.39 0.72 8.49
CA HIS A 125 17.62 1.37 7.21
C HIS A 125 17.27 2.86 7.21
N VAL A 126 16.23 3.27 7.93
CA VAL A 126 15.84 4.68 7.99
C VAL A 126 16.74 5.46 8.94
N PHE A 127 17.02 4.94 10.14
CA PHE A 127 17.83 5.68 11.11
C PHE A 127 19.33 5.64 10.81
N LEU A 128 19.89 4.51 10.38
CA LEU A 128 21.33 4.44 10.09
C LEU A 128 21.75 5.08 8.76
N LYS A 129 20.82 5.34 7.85
CA LYS A 129 21.10 6.13 6.63
C LYS A 129 20.86 7.62 6.81
N LEU A 130 20.19 8.03 7.88
CA LEU A 130 19.91 9.43 8.21
C LEU A 130 20.98 10.03 9.15
N ILE A 131 21.86 9.20 9.73
CA ILE A 131 23.05 9.61 10.52
C ILE A 131 24.29 9.45 9.68
#